data_428c1e8325567bc0b1033180ef1f2cc0
#
_entry.id   428c1e8325567bc0b1033180ef1f2cc0
#
_cell.length_a   1.000
_cell.length_b   1.000
_cell.length_c   1.000
_cell.angle_alpha   90.00
_cell.angle_beta   90.00
_cell.angle_gamma   90.00
#
_symmetry.space_group_name_H-M   'P 1'
#
loop_
_entity.id
_entity.type
_entity.pdbx_description
1 polymer ?
#
loop_
_entity_poly.entity_id
_entity_poly.type
_entity_poly.pdbx_seq_one_letter_code
_entity_poly.pdbx_strand_id
1 'polypeptide(L)'
;MATRYLPLALRHSPTPRIEHFALLAGLDASIRGMLISTMPLVVYDALGDAQTTSLVFFLAGIVALVWGLMVPWATSKLPRRWVYTGGVALYLLGNALGAVGTVWAVPLALMCNAMATVTIFVCLNAYVLDYVERVDLGRSQSTQMAYAATAWTLGPMSGVWLYHQHHALPFLVAGAFALVLMVSFWVLRLGNGKQIQRAKGPAVNPLGFLGRFFRQPRLIAGWTFAVMRSCGWWVYVVYLPIFCIEAGLGDKVGGIALSITNALLFAAPALNRLGRRLSVRRSVRVAFGVCGALFVAAGLVSVLPWATVALVMCASVFLVMLDVVGGLPFLMSVKPSERTEMSAVYSSFRDVSGILTPGAAWLVLWVAPLPGIFVAAGAGLLASWAIAGRLHPRLGTARPSRGGA
;
A
#
# COMPACT_ATOMS: atom_id res chain seq x y z
N MET A 1 -41.61 -36.79 9.76
CA MET A 1 -40.52 -35.81 9.52
C MET A 1 -39.67 -35.76 10.77
N ALA A 2 -38.48 -36.34 10.76
CA ALA A 2 -37.58 -36.32 11.90
C ALA A 2 -36.86 -34.96 11.96
N THR A 3 -37.21 -34.14 12.93
CA THR A 3 -36.50 -32.90 13.27
C THR A 3 -35.09 -33.26 13.75
N ARG A 4 -34.10 -33.14 12.88
CA ARG A 4 -32.68 -33.24 13.27
C ARG A 4 -32.37 -32.12 14.26
N TYR A 5 -32.21 -32.46 15.52
CA TYR A 5 -31.68 -31.57 16.54
C TYR A 5 -30.20 -31.31 16.24
N LEU A 6 -29.93 -30.19 15.61
CA LEU A 6 -28.56 -29.66 15.50
C LEU A 6 -28.23 -28.98 16.83
N PRO A 7 -27.05 -29.27 17.45
CA PRO A 7 -26.62 -28.58 18.66
C PRO A 7 -26.63 -27.07 18.46
N LEU A 8 -27.05 -26.31 19.48
CA LEU A 8 -27.15 -24.84 19.44
C LEU A 8 -25.86 -24.16 18.95
N ALA A 9 -24.68 -24.74 19.26
CA ALA A 9 -23.37 -24.28 18.78
C ALA A 9 -23.19 -24.40 17.25
N LEU A 10 -24.01 -25.25 16.57
CA LEU A 10 -23.97 -25.42 15.12
C LEU A 10 -25.09 -24.67 14.40
N ARG A 11 -26.07 -24.13 15.13
CA ARG A 11 -27.24 -23.44 14.54
C ARG A 11 -26.97 -22.01 14.09
N HIS A 12 -25.92 -21.35 14.61
CA HIS A 12 -25.62 -19.97 14.29
C HIS A 12 -24.14 -19.85 13.91
N SER A 13 -23.81 -20.15 12.64
CA SER A 13 -22.72 -19.47 11.99
C SER A 13 -23.23 -18.04 11.72
N PRO A 14 -22.78 -17.01 12.42
CA PRO A 14 -23.22 -15.66 12.14
C PRO A 14 -22.85 -15.36 10.68
N THR A 15 -23.84 -14.90 9.90
CA THR A 15 -23.55 -14.38 8.56
C THR A 15 -22.53 -13.25 8.74
N PRO A 16 -21.34 -13.31 8.09
CA PRO A 16 -20.32 -12.33 8.29
C PRO A 16 -20.86 -10.95 7.91
N ARG A 17 -20.81 -10.00 8.85
CA ARG A 17 -21.23 -8.62 8.63
C ARG A 17 -20.06 -7.81 8.08
N ILE A 18 -20.34 -6.67 7.46
CA ILE A 18 -19.34 -5.74 6.93
C ILE A 18 -18.33 -5.34 8.00
N GLU A 19 -18.80 -5.16 9.24
CA GLU A 19 -17.98 -4.77 10.40
C GLU A 19 -16.92 -5.83 10.75
N HIS A 20 -17.22 -7.11 10.53
CA HIS A 20 -16.24 -8.19 10.75
C HIS A 20 -15.05 -8.10 9.78
N PHE A 21 -15.30 -7.80 8.50
CA PHE A 21 -14.25 -7.60 7.52
C PHE A 21 -13.47 -6.31 7.81
N ALA A 22 -14.16 -5.26 8.29
CA ALA A 22 -13.52 -4.02 8.70
C ALA A 22 -12.61 -4.22 9.93
N LEU A 23 -13.04 -5.03 10.90
CA LEU A 23 -12.20 -5.40 12.05
C LEU A 23 -10.92 -6.12 11.60
N LEU A 24 -11.04 -7.13 10.72
CA LEU A 24 -9.88 -7.87 10.21
C LEU A 24 -8.95 -6.95 9.42
N ALA A 25 -9.50 -6.06 8.57
CA ALA A 25 -8.72 -5.07 7.83
C ALA A 25 -8.04 -4.06 8.77
N GLY A 26 -8.70 -3.63 9.86
CA GLY A 26 -8.14 -2.74 10.87
C GLY A 26 -6.99 -3.38 11.65
N LEU A 27 -7.13 -4.65 12.04
CA LEU A 27 -6.06 -5.40 12.71
C LEU A 27 -4.84 -5.60 11.80
N ASP A 28 -5.05 -5.97 10.53
CA ASP A 28 -3.99 -6.05 9.52
C ASP A 28 -3.30 -4.68 9.31
N ALA A 29 -4.11 -3.60 9.23
CA ALA A 29 -3.58 -2.24 9.12
C ALA A 29 -2.79 -1.83 10.38
N SER A 30 -3.14 -2.32 11.58
CA SER A 30 -2.40 -2.02 12.82
C SER A 30 -1.00 -2.65 12.79
N ILE A 31 -0.88 -3.88 12.30
CA ILE A 31 0.42 -4.53 12.11
C ILE A 31 1.26 -3.72 11.11
N ARG A 32 0.71 -3.45 9.94
CA ARG A 32 1.43 -2.76 8.85
C ARG A 32 1.72 -1.30 9.18
N GLY A 33 0.79 -0.59 9.78
CA GLY A 33 0.94 0.81 10.15
C GLY A 33 2.04 1.02 11.18
N MET A 34 2.22 0.10 12.12
CA MET A 34 3.32 0.13 13.09
C MET A 34 4.66 -0.18 12.41
N LEU A 35 4.70 -1.20 11.57
CA LEU A 35 5.95 -1.66 10.96
C LEU A 35 6.41 -0.79 9.79
N ILE A 36 5.55 0.03 9.19
CA ILE A 36 5.90 0.82 7.99
C ILE A 36 7.04 1.82 8.23
N SER A 37 7.09 2.44 9.42
CA SER A 37 8.19 3.33 9.81
C SER A 37 9.29 2.60 10.56
N THR A 38 8.95 1.54 11.29
CA THR A 38 9.92 0.81 12.12
C THR A 38 10.82 -0.08 11.28
N MET A 39 10.29 -0.77 10.25
CA MET A 39 11.08 -1.67 9.42
C MET A 39 12.26 -1.00 8.70
N PRO A 40 12.10 0.17 8.05
CA PRO A 40 13.26 0.86 7.46
C PRO A 40 14.35 1.17 8.47
N LEU A 41 13.99 1.60 9.68
CA LEU A 41 14.92 1.90 10.76
C LEU A 41 15.65 0.64 11.22
N VAL A 42 14.91 -0.41 11.52
CA VAL A 42 15.48 -1.68 12.02
C VAL A 42 16.41 -2.34 10.99
N VAL A 43 16.00 -2.30 9.69
CA VAL A 43 16.85 -2.84 8.62
C VAL A 43 18.12 -2.01 8.46
N TYR A 44 17.99 -0.68 8.52
CA TYR A 44 19.14 0.22 8.47
C TYR A 44 20.07 0.04 9.66
N ASP A 45 19.55 -0.02 10.89
CA ASP A 45 20.34 -0.24 12.09
C ASP A 45 21.07 -1.60 12.09
N ALA A 46 20.42 -2.64 11.55
CA ALA A 46 21.00 -3.98 11.47
C ALA A 46 22.09 -4.10 10.41
N LEU A 47 21.97 -3.36 9.28
CA LEU A 47 22.90 -3.46 8.15
C LEU A 47 23.95 -2.35 8.14
N GLY A 48 23.68 -1.21 8.80
CA GLY A 48 24.58 -0.07 8.94
C GLY A 48 24.80 0.75 7.66
N ASP A 49 24.06 0.44 6.58
CA ASP A 49 24.25 1.05 5.26
C ASP A 49 22.95 1.17 4.47
N ALA A 50 22.69 2.36 3.90
CA ALA A 50 21.49 2.64 3.12
C ALA A 50 21.44 1.86 1.79
N GLN A 51 22.61 1.57 1.19
CA GLN A 51 22.68 0.83 -0.07
C GLN A 51 22.26 -0.63 0.13
N THR A 52 22.81 -1.30 1.15
CA THR A 52 22.45 -2.69 1.50
C THR A 52 20.99 -2.76 1.95
N THR A 53 20.50 -1.77 2.72
CA THR A 53 19.10 -1.64 3.08
C THR A 53 18.20 -1.59 1.84
N SER A 54 18.56 -0.78 0.83
CA SER A 54 17.82 -0.68 -0.42
C SER A 54 17.79 -2.00 -1.18
N LEU A 55 18.91 -2.74 -1.21
CA LEU A 55 18.98 -4.07 -1.82
C LEU A 55 18.03 -5.06 -1.12
N VAL A 56 17.99 -5.06 0.20
CA VAL A 56 17.10 -5.94 0.98
C VAL A 56 15.63 -5.62 0.71
N PHE A 57 15.24 -4.34 0.65
CA PHE A 57 13.88 -3.95 0.27
C PHE A 57 13.55 -4.33 -1.18
N PHE A 58 14.50 -4.20 -2.11
CA PHE A 58 14.34 -4.65 -3.49
C PHE A 58 14.08 -6.15 -3.59
N LEU A 59 14.89 -6.96 -2.89
CA LEU A 59 14.70 -8.41 -2.85
C LEU A 59 13.38 -8.79 -2.17
N ALA A 60 13.02 -8.12 -1.08
CA ALA A 60 11.74 -8.34 -0.41
C ALA A 60 10.54 -8.02 -1.34
N GLY A 61 10.65 -6.97 -2.16
CA GLY A 61 9.66 -6.64 -3.19
C GLY A 61 9.50 -7.74 -4.23
N ILE A 62 10.62 -8.31 -4.72
CA ILE A 62 10.59 -9.45 -5.66
C ILE A 62 9.94 -10.68 -5.00
N VAL A 63 10.33 -11.00 -3.77
CA VAL A 63 9.75 -12.14 -3.02
C VAL A 63 8.25 -11.94 -2.83
N ALA A 64 7.81 -10.72 -2.46
CA ALA A 64 6.39 -10.40 -2.30
C ALA A 64 5.61 -10.57 -3.60
N LEU A 65 6.16 -10.11 -4.74
CA LEU A 65 5.54 -10.26 -6.06
C LEU A 65 5.39 -11.74 -6.44
N VAL A 66 6.47 -12.50 -6.37
CA VAL A 66 6.46 -13.95 -6.71
C VAL A 66 5.48 -14.69 -5.81
N TRP A 67 5.53 -14.43 -4.51
CA TRP A 67 4.61 -15.01 -3.55
C TRP A 67 3.16 -14.65 -3.83
N GLY A 68 2.89 -13.39 -4.16
CA GLY A 68 1.55 -12.90 -4.51
C GLY A 68 0.95 -13.62 -5.72
N LEU A 69 1.77 -13.94 -6.72
CA LEU A 69 1.36 -14.76 -7.87
C LEU A 69 1.08 -16.22 -7.49
N MET A 70 1.71 -16.72 -6.42
CA MET A 70 1.49 -18.08 -5.93
C MET A 70 0.25 -18.22 -5.05
N VAL A 71 -0.23 -17.16 -4.40
CA VAL A 71 -1.40 -17.22 -3.50
C VAL A 71 -2.66 -17.77 -4.18
N PRO A 72 -3.05 -17.35 -5.40
CA PRO A 72 -4.21 -17.94 -6.11
C PRO A 72 -4.01 -19.43 -6.39
N TRP A 73 -2.80 -19.86 -6.72
CA TRP A 73 -2.49 -21.28 -6.91
C TRP A 73 -2.62 -22.05 -5.57
N ALA A 74 -2.09 -21.50 -4.48
CA ALA A 74 -2.22 -22.10 -3.15
C ALA A 74 -3.69 -22.24 -2.72
N THR A 75 -4.53 -21.22 -2.98
CA THR A 75 -5.97 -21.26 -2.68
C THR A 75 -6.77 -22.21 -3.58
N SER A 76 -6.22 -22.62 -4.73
CA SER A 76 -6.81 -23.65 -5.59
C SER A 76 -6.55 -25.06 -5.06
N LYS A 77 -5.44 -25.28 -4.34
CA LYS A 77 -5.03 -26.58 -3.77
C LYS A 77 -5.47 -26.76 -2.33
N LEU A 78 -5.40 -25.69 -1.53
CA LEU A 78 -5.72 -25.68 -0.11
C LEU A 78 -6.98 -24.85 0.15
N PRO A 79 -7.81 -25.22 1.14
CA PRO A 79 -8.91 -24.38 1.58
C PRO A 79 -8.40 -22.98 1.97
N ARG A 80 -9.05 -21.91 1.49
CA ARG A 80 -8.63 -20.52 1.68
C ARG A 80 -8.37 -20.17 3.16
N ARG A 81 -9.13 -20.79 4.09
CA ARG A 81 -8.91 -20.61 5.53
C ARG A 81 -7.50 -20.96 5.98
N TRP A 82 -6.92 -22.04 5.44
CA TRP A 82 -5.56 -22.45 5.77
C TRP A 82 -4.50 -21.55 5.13
N VAL A 83 -4.76 -21.05 3.92
CA VAL A 83 -3.88 -20.07 3.26
C VAL A 83 -3.88 -18.76 4.05
N TYR A 84 -5.06 -18.30 4.50
CA TYR A 84 -5.17 -17.12 5.38
C TYR A 84 -4.42 -17.34 6.70
N THR A 85 -4.63 -18.49 7.34
CA THR A 85 -3.93 -18.87 8.58
C THR A 85 -2.42 -18.90 8.38
N GLY A 86 -1.95 -19.46 7.26
CA GLY A 86 -0.53 -19.43 6.87
C GLY A 86 0.00 -18.00 6.70
N GLY A 87 -0.80 -17.09 6.13
CA GLY A 87 -0.44 -15.67 6.05
C GLY A 87 -0.28 -15.03 7.42
N VAL A 88 -1.19 -15.31 8.37
CA VAL A 88 -1.04 -14.81 9.74
C VAL A 88 0.14 -15.46 10.46
N ALA A 89 0.40 -16.76 10.23
CA ALA A 89 1.60 -17.43 10.76
C ALA A 89 2.90 -16.81 10.24
N LEU A 90 2.93 -16.35 8.98
CA LEU A 90 4.06 -15.58 8.44
C LEU A 90 4.23 -14.23 9.14
N TYR A 91 3.14 -13.53 9.52
CA TYR A 91 3.24 -12.34 10.38
C TYR A 91 3.85 -12.67 11.73
N LEU A 92 3.41 -13.74 12.40
CA LEU A 92 3.94 -14.15 13.68
C LEU A 92 5.43 -14.51 13.58
N LEU A 93 5.81 -15.26 12.56
CA LEU A 93 7.21 -15.61 12.29
C LEU A 93 8.05 -14.36 11.99
N GLY A 94 7.56 -13.49 11.10
CA GLY A 94 8.25 -12.26 10.74
C GLY A 94 8.44 -11.33 11.94
N ASN A 95 7.43 -11.20 12.81
CA ASN A 95 7.53 -10.41 14.01
C ASN A 95 8.45 -11.05 15.07
N ALA A 96 8.45 -12.38 15.20
CA ALA A 96 9.39 -13.08 16.07
C ALA A 96 10.84 -12.87 15.62
N LEU A 97 11.12 -13.00 14.30
CA LEU A 97 12.45 -12.72 13.74
C LEU A 97 12.86 -11.25 13.91
N GLY A 98 11.93 -10.31 13.72
CA GLY A 98 12.18 -8.88 13.96
C GLY A 98 12.51 -8.58 15.42
N ALA A 99 11.85 -9.25 16.37
CA ALA A 99 12.12 -9.12 17.79
C ALA A 99 13.52 -9.66 18.19
N VAL A 100 14.04 -10.66 17.46
CA VAL A 100 15.43 -11.15 17.67
C VAL A 100 16.45 -10.11 17.25
N GLY A 101 16.20 -9.33 16.21
CA GLY A 101 16.98 -8.14 15.83
C GLY A 101 18.38 -8.41 15.28
N THR A 102 18.73 -9.66 14.94
CA THR A 102 20.04 -9.97 14.37
C THR A 102 20.10 -9.61 12.88
N VAL A 103 21.31 -9.38 12.36
CA VAL A 103 21.60 -9.04 10.95
C VAL A 103 20.93 -10.00 9.97
N TRP A 104 20.80 -11.27 10.30
CA TRP A 104 20.15 -12.28 9.46
C TRP A 104 18.64 -12.34 9.64
N ALA A 105 18.17 -12.13 10.88
CA ALA A 105 16.77 -12.25 11.21
C ALA A 105 15.94 -11.08 10.64
N VAL A 106 16.50 -9.87 10.61
CA VAL A 106 15.78 -8.66 10.18
C VAL A 106 15.39 -8.68 8.70
N PRO A 107 16.27 -9.02 7.73
CA PRO A 107 15.87 -9.20 6.32
C PRO A 107 14.81 -10.28 6.14
N LEU A 108 14.93 -11.41 6.84
CA LEU A 108 13.94 -12.48 6.82
C LEU A 108 12.60 -12.03 7.42
N ALA A 109 12.64 -11.24 8.49
CA ALA A 109 11.45 -10.62 9.07
C ALA A 109 10.70 -9.74 8.06
N LEU A 110 11.43 -8.89 7.32
CA LEU A 110 10.85 -8.06 6.27
C LEU A 110 10.19 -8.91 5.19
N MET A 111 10.87 -9.94 4.70
CA MET A 111 10.32 -10.85 3.67
C MET A 111 9.08 -11.60 4.17
N CYS A 112 9.10 -12.15 5.39
CA CYS A 112 7.94 -12.81 5.99
C CYS A 112 6.75 -11.87 6.14
N ASN A 113 6.97 -10.64 6.62
CA ASN A 113 5.91 -9.64 6.76
C ASN A 113 5.36 -9.20 5.38
N ALA A 114 6.20 -9.07 4.35
CA ALA A 114 5.77 -8.77 2.99
C ALA A 114 4.91 -9.89 2.40
N MET A 115 5.32 -11.16 2.52
CA MET A 115 4.56 -12.33 2.09
C MET A 115 3.22 -12.44 2.84
N ALA A 116 3.22 -12.20 4.16
CA ALA A 116 2.04 -12.19 5.00
C ALA A 116 1.02 -11.14 4.52
N THR A 117 1.48 -9.90 4.32
CA THR A 117 0.66 -8.77 3.84
C THR A 117 -0.07 -9.13 2.55
N VAL A 118 0.65 -9.66 1.57
CA VAL A 118 0.06 -10.05 0.27
C VAL A 118 -0.95 -11.18 0.43
N THR A 119 -0.63 -12.19 1.25
CA THR A 119 -1.53 -13.34 1.49
C THR A 119 -2.83 -12.89 2.15
N ILE A 120 -2.74 -12.10 3.22
CA ILE A 120 -3.91 -11.58 3.94
C ILE A 120 -4.75 -10.69 3.01
N PHE A 121 -4.11 -9.77 2.26
CA PHE A 121 -4.81 -8.89 1.33
C PHE A 121 -5.60 -9.68 0.26
N VAL A 122 -4.98 -10.66 -0.39
CA VAL A 122 -5.63 -11.48 -1.43
C VAL A 122 -6.78 -12.29 -0.84
N CYS A 123 -6.55 -12.97 0.29
CA CYS A 123 -7.56 -13.81 0.90
C CYS A 123 -8.73 -13.00 1.48
N LEU A 124 -8.46 -11.87 2.15
CA LEU A 124 -9.49 -11.02 2.74
C LEU A 124 -10.39 -10.40 1.65
N ASN A 125 -9.80 -9.87 0.58
CA ASN A 125 -10.58 -9.36 -0.55
C ASN A 125 -11.45 -10.45 -1.19
N ALA A 126 -10.94 -11.67 -1.32
CA ALA A 126 -11.72 -12.78 -1.84
C ALA A 126 -12.89 -13.15 -0.90
N TYR A 127 -12.69 -13.11 0.43
CA TYR A 127 -13.80 -13.29 1.38
C TYR A 127 -14.83 -12.16 1.29
N VAL A 128 -14.40 -10.91 1.18
CA VAL A 128 -15.32 -9.77 1.00
C VAL A 128 -16.18 -9.96 -0.26
N LEU A 129 -15.59 -10.39 -1.37
CA LEU A 129 -16.33 -10.63 -2.62
C LEU A 129 -17.30 -11.82 -2.54
N ASP A 130 -17.03 -12.82 -1.69
CA ASP A 130 -17.88 -13.98 -1.51
C ASP A 130 -19.08 -13.70 -0.59
N TYR A 131 -18.92 -12.84 0.41
CA TYR A 131 -19.91 -12.63 1.47
C TYR A 131 -20.65 -11.29 1.40
N VAL A 132 -20.08 -10.28 0.75
CA VAL A 132 -20.68 -8.93 0.65
C VAL A 132 -21.37 -8.78 -0.70
N GLU A 133 -22.63 -8.36 -0.68
CA GLU A 133 -23.39 -8.09 -1.89
C GLU A 133 -22.76 -6.95 -2.71
N ARG A 134 -22.89 -7.02 -4.03
CA ARG A 134 -22.28 -6.03 -4.95
C ARG A 134 -22.70 -4.59 -4.65
N VAL A 135 -23.93 -4.39 -4.17
CA VAL A 135 -24.46 -3.07 -3.80
C VAL A 135 -23.74 -2.49 -2.58
N ASP A 136 -23.33 -3.36 -1.63
CA ASP A 136 -22.72 -2.99 -0.36
C ASP A 136 -21.17 -2.98 -0.39
N LEU A 137 -20.54 -3.35 -1.52
CA LEU A 137 -19.08 -3.37 -1.63
C LEU A 137 -18.46 -1.99 -1.35
N GLY A 138 -19.09 -0.91 -1.83
CA GLY A 138 -18.64 0.45 -1.56
C GLY A 138 -18.70 0.82 -0.06
N ARG A 139 -19.76 0.41 0.63
CA ARG A 139 -19.91 0.58 2.07
C ARG A 139 -18.87 -0.26 2.82
N SER A 140 -18.67 -1.51 2.42
CA SER A 140 -17.66 -2.39 3.00
C SER A 140 -16.26 -1.78 2.88
N GLN A 141 -15.90 -1.28 1.71
CA GLN A 141 -14.59 -0.65 1.47
C GLN A 141 -14.40 0.61 2.34
N SER A 142 -15.40 1.49 2.41
CA SER A 142 -15.30 2.70 3.23
C SER A 142 -15.22 2.38 4.72
N THR A 143 -15.95 1.36 5.20
CA THR A 143 -15.86 0.93 6.59
C THR A 143 -14.48 0.33 6.91
N GLN A 144 -13.93 -0.52 6.02
CA GLN A 144 -12.56 -1.03 6.17
C GLN A 144 -11.54 0.10 6.23
N MET A 145 -11.66 1.12 5.36
CA MET A 145 -10.76 2.29 5.38
C MET A 145 -10.89 3.08 6.69
N ALA A 146 -12.09 3.23 7.24
CA ALA A 146 -12.29 3.92 8.52
C ALA A 146 -11.59 3.20 9.68
N TYR A 147 -11.69 1.87 9.76
CA TYR A 147 -10.99 1.07 10.77
C TYR A 147 -9.47 1.12 10.59
N ALA A 148 -9.00 1.12 9.35
CA ALA A 148 -7.58 1.19 9.04
C ALA A 148 -6.98 2.60 9.25
N ALA A 149 -7.77 3.67 9.14
CA ALA A 149 -7.28 5.05 9.19
C ALA A 149 -6.56 5.37 10.50
N THR A 150 -7.10 4.92 11.64
CA THR A 150 -6.48 5.11 12.95
C THR A 150 -5.11 4.42 13.03
N ALA A 151 -5.04 3.19 12.51
CA ALA A 151 -3.81 2.41 12.47
C ALA A 151 -2.72 3.07 11.60
N TRP A 152 -3.10 3.60 10.44
CA TRP A 152 -2.18 4.32 9.55
C TRP A 152 -1.74 5.67 10.11
N THR A 153 -2.55 6.32 10.94
CA THR A 153 -2.21 7.61 11.54
C THR A 153 -1.34 7.46 12.78
N LEU A 154 -1.70 6.56 13.69
CA LEU A 154 -0.99 6.39 14.96
C LEU A 154 0.16 5.36 14.88
N GLY A 155 0.05 4.39 13.97
CA GLY A 155 0.99 3.28 13.84
C GLY A 155 2.44 3.72 13.65
N PRO A 156 2.77 4.60 12.69
CA PRO A 156 4.14 4.99 12.42
C PRO A 156 4.85 5.59 13.64
N MET A 157 4.19 6.53 14.30
CA MET A 157 4.74 7.17 15.51
C MET A 157 4.85 6.19 16.68
N SER A 158 3.80 5.39 16.92
CA SER A 158 3.83 4.40 18.00
C SER A 158 4.88 3.30 17.78
N GLY A 159 5.07 2.87 16.55
CA GLY A 159 6.09 1.88 16.19
C GLY A 159 7.50 2.38 16.51
N VAL A 160 7.84 3.59 16.09
CA VAL A 160 9.14 4.21 16.39
C VAL A 160 9.30 4.50 17.89
N TRP A 161 8.24 4.98 18.55
CA TRP A 161 8.27 5.23 19.99
C TRP A 161 8.53 3.94 20.79
N LEU A 162 7.88 2.83 20.44
CA LEU A 162 8.11 1.52 21.05
C LEU A 162 9.52 1.02 20.77
N TYR A 163 10.04 1.21 19.56
CA TYR A 163 11.40 0.83 19.19
C TYR A 163 12.44 1.51 20.06
N HIS A 164 12.21 2.78 20.41
CA HIS A 164 13.06 3.51 21.35
C HIS A 164 13.07 2.96 22.77
N GLN A 165 11.95 2.39 23.23
CA GLN A 165 11.91 1.79 24.56
C GLN A 165 12.69 0.47 24.57
N HIS A 166 12.46 -0.36 23.56
CA HIS A 166 13.19 -1.61 23.35
C HIS A 166 12.97 -2.08 21.91
N HIS A 167 14.04 -2.51 21.24
CA HIS A 167 14.00 -2.90 19.82
C HIS A 167 12.93 -3.97 19.49
N ALA A 168 12.64 -4.89 20.41
CA ALA A 168 11.67 -5.96 20.23
C ALA A 168 10.21 -5.50 20.40
N LEU A 169 9.92 -4.40 21.12
CA LEU A 169 8.56 -4.01 21.48
C LEU A 169 7.63 -3.80 20.28
N PRO A 170 7.99 -3.10 19.20
CA PRO A 170 7.10 -2.93 18.08
C PRO A 170 6.72 -4.26 17.42
N PHE A 171 7.65 -5.21 17.40
CA PHE A 171 7.40 -6.55 16.86
C PHE A 171 6.51 -7.39 17.78
N LEU A 172 6.71 -7.31 19.09
CA LEU A 172 5.85 -8.00 20.06
C LEU A 172 4.42 -7.49 20.01
N VAL A 173 4.23 -6.17 19.93
CA VAL A 173 2.89 -5.57 19.80
C VAL A 173 2.26 -5.90 18.45
N ALA A 174 3.01 -5.83 17.33
CA ALA A 174 2.54 -6.26 16.02
C ALA A 174 2.20 -7.76 16.01
N GLY A 175 3.01 -8.60 16.68
CA GLY A 175 2.73 -10.02 16.90
C GLY A 175 1.44 -10.25 17.69
N ALA A 176 1.19 -9.46 18.74
CA ALA A 176 -0.05 -9.50 19.50
C ALA A 176 -1.26 -9.16 18.61
N PHE A 177 -1.18 -8.12 17.76
CA PHE A 177 -2.22 -7.83 16.76
C PHE A 177 -2.40 -8.99 15.78
N ALA A 178 -1.33 -9.67 15.36
CA ALA A 178 -1.42 -10.84 14.49
C ALA A 178 -2.11 -12.03 15.20
N LEU A 179 -1.87 -12.25 16.49
CA LEU A 179 -2.58 -13.25 17.29
C LEU A 179 -4.08 -12.91 17.39
N VAL A 180 -4.42 -11.65 17.68
CA VAL A 180 -5.81 -11.19 17.72
C VAL A 180 -6.46 -11.35 16.34
N LEU A 181 -5.75 -11.07 15.25
CA LEU A 181 -6.20 -11.29 13.89
C LEU A 181 -6.51 -12.77 13.63
N MET A 182 -5.63 -13.68 14.06
CA MET A 182 -5.81 -15.12 13.97
C MET A 182 -7.06 -15.58 14.71
N VAL A 183 -7.16 -15.21 16.00
CA VAL A 183 -8.30 -15.58 16.85
C VAL A 183 -9.61 -15.03 16.29
N SER A 184 -9.63 -13.75 15.91
CA SER A 184 -10.82 -13.11 15.32
C SER A 184 -11.27 -13.82 14.04
N PHE A 185 -10.35 -14.17 13.16
CA PHE A 185 -10.65 -14.90 11.92
C PHE A 185 -11.31 -16.25 12.21
N TRP A 186 -10.78 -17.03 13.18
CA TRP A 186 -11.33 -18.34 13.52
C TRP A 186 -12.65 -18.25 14.30
N VAL A 187 -12.81 -17.27 15.19
CA VAL A 187 -14.06 -17.02 15.92
C VAL A 187 -15.20 -16.63 14.95
N LEU A 188 -14.89 -15.80 13.96
CA LEU A 188 -15.86 -15.39 12.94
C LEU A 188 -16.23 -16.51 11.96
N ARG A 189 -15.57 -17.67 12.01
CA ARG A 189 -15.84 -18.87 11.19
C ARG A 189 -15.98 -18.59 9.68
N LEU A 190 -15.23 -17.63 9.17
CA LEU A 190 -15.28 -17.17 7.78
C LEU A 190 -14.99 -18.27 6.74
N GLY A 191 -14.40 -19.39 7.16
CA GLY A 191 -14.10 -20.51 6.27
C GLY A 191 -15.14 -21.64 6.23
N ASN A 192 -16.21 -21.56 7.03
CA ASN A 192 -17.19 -22.67 7.19
C ASN A 192 -18.50 -22.50 6.38
N GLY A 193 -18.65 -21.41 5.62
CA GLY A 193 -19.87 -21.15 4.86
C GLY A 193 -19.99 -21.98 3.59
N LYS A 194 -21.18 -22.56 3.33
CA LYS A 194 -21.53 -23.21 2.06
C LYS A 194 -21.57 -22.24 0.87
N GLN A 195 -21.39 -20.93 1.12
CA GLN A 195 -21.47 -19.86 0.13
C GLN A 195 -20.15 -19.65 -0.64
N ILE A 196 -19.04 -20.30 -0.23
CA ILE A 196 -17.79 -20.26 -0.99
C ILE A 196 -18.02 -21.03 -2.29
N GLN A 197 -18.47 -20.34 -3.30
CA GLN A 197 -18.55 -20.90 -4.65
C GLN A 197 -17.13 -21.03 -5.18
N ARG A 198 -16.72 -22.25 -5.51
CA ARG A 198 -15.54 -22.47 -6.35
C ARG A 198 -15.74 -21.63 -7.61
N ALA A 199 -14.74 -20.82 -7.95
CA ALA A 199 -14.76 -20.04 -9.19
C ALA A 199 -15.12 -20.99 -10.36
N LYS A 200 -16.21 -20.72 -11.06
CA LYS A 200 -16.74 -21.56 -12.15
C LYS A 200 -15.91 -21.44 -13.46
N GLY A 201 -14.70 -20.90 -13.41
CA GLY A 201 -13.83 -20.74 -14.56
C GLY A 201 -12.35 -20.79 -14.16
N PRO A 202 -11.44 -21.06 -15.11
CA PRO A 202 -10.02 -20.93 -14.88
C PRO A 202 -9.73 -19.51 -14.42
N ALA A 203 -8.82 -19.35 -13.43
CA ALA A 203 -8.37 -18.04 -12.98
C ALA A 203 -7.95 -17.23 -14.21
N VAL A 204 -8.57 -16.06 -14.37
CA VAL A 204 -8.26 -15.18 -15.49
C VAL A 204 -6.79 -14.83 -15.39
N ASN A 205 -5.99 -15.28 -16.37
CA ASN A 205 -4.56 -15.01 -16.39
C ASN A 205 -4.34 -13.52 -16.69
N PRO A 206 -3.93 -12.69 -15.70
CA PRO A 206 -3.74 -11.26 -15.93
C PRO A 206 -2.65 -10.98 -16.97
N LEU A 207 -1.71 -11.90 -17.17
CA LEU A 207 -0.67 -11.79 -18.19
C LEU A 207 -1.25 -11.81 -19.62
N GLY A 208 -2.39 -12.47 -19.83
CA GLY A 208 -3.06 -12.51 -21.13
C GLY A 208 -3.58 -11.14 -21.60
N PHE A 209 -3.79 -10.19 -20.67
CA PHE A 209 -4.29 -8.85 -20.98
C PHE A 209 -3.18 -7.79 -21.07
N LEU A 210 -1.94 -8.12 -20.65
CA LEU A 210 -0.80 -7.21 -20.70
C LEU A 210 -0.60 -6.63 -22.11
N GLY A 211 -0.59 -7.47 -23.15
CA GLY A 211 -0.40 -7.04 -24.53
C GLY A 211 -1.48 -6.03 -24.98
N ARG A 212 -2.74 -6.25 -24.57
CA ARG A 212 -3.85 -5.32 -24.88
C ARG A 212 -3.75 -4.03 -24.09
N PHE A 213 -3.33 -4.09 -22.83
CA PHE A 213 -3.11 -2.93 -21.97
C PHE A 213 -2.01 -2.04 -22.52
N PHE A 214 -0.84 -2.62 -22.85
CA PHE A 214 0.31 -1.87 -23.35
C PHE A 214 0.17 -1.39 -24.82
N ARG A 215 -0.88 -1.77 -25.54
CA ARG A 215 -1.25 -1.16 -26.82
C ARG A 215 -2.05 0.12 -26.67
N GLN A 216 -2.50 0.48 -25.46
CA GLN A 216 -3.33 1.65 -25.21
C GLN A 216 -2.55 2.75 -24.48
N PRO A 217 -2.00 3.79 -25.19
CA PRO A 217 -1.14 4.82 -24.59
C PRO A 217 -1.77 5.56 -23.40
N ARG A 218 -3.10 5.70 -23.41
CA ARG A 218 -3.84 6.37 -22.33
C ARG A 218 -3.84 5.53 -21.04
N LEU A 219 -3.91 4.22 -21.16
CA LEU A 219 -3.85 3.32 -20.00
C LEU A 219 -2.43 3.25 -19.43
N ILE A 220 -1.42 3.22 -20.33
CA ILE A 220 0.00 3.28 -19.92
C ILE A 220 0.25 4.57 -19.15
N ALA A 221 -0.16 5.72 -19.67
CA ALA A 221 0.03 6.99 -18.98
C ALA A 221 -0.61 6.99 -17.58
N GLY A 222 -1.85 6.50 -17.45
CA GLY A 222 -2.54 6.38 -16.17
C GLY A 222 -1.82 5.44 -15.20
N TRP A 223 -1.28 4.32 -15.69
CA TRP A 223 -0.50 3.38 -14.92
C TRP A 223 0.85 3.96 -14.49
N THR A 224 1.56 4.65 -15.39
CA THR A 224 2.82 5.34 -15.06
C THR A 224 2.61 6.39 -13.97
N PHE A 225 1.50 7.14 -14.01
CA PHE A 225 1.17 8.08 -12.93
C PHE A 225 0.99 7.37 -11.59
N ALA A 226 0.33 6.22 -11.56
CA ALA A 226 0.16 5.43 -10.35
C ALA A 226 1.51 4.87 -9.84
N VAL A 227 2.37 4.38 -10.74
CA VAL A 227 3.73 3.90 -10.39
C VAL A 227 4.55 5.03 -9.79
N MET A 228 4.67 6.18 -10.49
CA MET A 228 5.51 7.29 -10.03
C MET A 228 5.01 7.91 -8.72
N ARG A 229 3.69 8.05 -8.54
CA ARG A 229 3.11 8.43 -7.26
C ARG A 229 3.50 7.45 -6.15
N SER A 230 3.39 6.16 -6.41
CA SER A 230 3.72 5.12 -5.44
C SER A 230 5.23 5.09 -5.15
N CYS A 231 6.09 5.35 -6.14
CA CYS A 231 7.53 5.55 -5.93
C CYS A 231 7.81 6.73 -5.00
N GLY A 232 7.11 7.85 -5.19
CA GLY A 232 7.20 8.99 -4.27
C GLY A 232 6.86 8.63 -2.82
N TRP A 233 5.79 7.83 -2.63
CA TRP A 233 5.45 7.31 -1.31
C TRP A 233 6.52 6.37 -0.74
N TRP A 234 7.07 5.48 -1.53
CA TRP A 234 8.15 4.60 -1.10
C TRP A 234 9.39 5.38 -0.66
N VAL A 235 9.76 6.42 -1.42
CA VAL A 235 10.89 7.29 -1.04
C VAL A 235 10.60 8.02 0.26
N TYR A 236 9.39 8.54 0.43
CA TYR A 236 8.97 9.20 1.65
C TYR A 236 9.01 8.27 2.87
N VAL A 237 8.46 7.07 2.73
CA VAL A 237 8.29 6.12 3.84
C VAL A 237 9.61 5.47 4.26
N VAL A 238 10.46 5.11 3.29
CA VAL A 238 11.69 4.34 3.57
C VAL A 238 12.88 5.27 3.77
N TYR A 239 13.08 6.23 2.87
CA TYR A 239 14.33 6.99 2.85
C TYR A 239 14.31 8.28 3.66
N LEU A 240 13.14 8.85 3.98
CA LEU A 240 13.09 10.00 4.89
C LEU A 240 13.55 9.64 6.31
N PRO A 241 13.09 8.53 6.94
CA PRO A 241 13.61 8.13 8.24
C PRO A 241 15.11 7.86 8.23
N ILE A 242 15.62 7.17 7.21
CA ILE A 242 17.06 6.88 7.07
C ILE A 242 17.86 8.19 6.94
N PHE A 243 17.36 9.13 6.12
CA PHE A 243 17.97 10.46 6.01
C PHE A 243 18.01 11.19 7.33
N CYS A 244 16.94 11.12 8.14
CA CYS A 244 16.90 11.76 9.46
C CYS A 244 17.97 11.20 10.40
N ILE A 245 18.26 9.89 10.35
CA ILE A 245 19.33 9.27 11.13
C ILE A 245 20.70 9.74 10.63
N GLU A 246 20.99 9.63 9.32
CA GLU A 246 22.27 10.02 8.73
C GLU A 246 22.58 11.51 8.93
N ALA A 247 21.53 12.35 8.93
CA ALA A 247 21.66 13.78 9.16
C ALA A 247 21.70 14.20 10.64
N GLY A 248 21.67 13.24 11.59
CA GLY A 248 21.73 13.50 13.02
C GLY A 248 20.45 14.08 13.64
N LEU A 249 19.31 14.04 12.93
CA LEU A 249 18.01 14.50 13.47
C LEU A 249 17.35 13.46 14.39
N GLY A 250 17.82 12.23 14.35
CA GLY A 250 17.26 11.10 15.07
C GLY A 250 16.11 10.41 14.34
N ASP A 251 15.81 9.21 14.77
CA ASP A 251 14.85 8.26 14.17
C ASP A 251 13.38 8.65 14.39
N LYS A 252 13.07 9.41 15.47
CA LYS A 252 11.68 9.86 15.77
C LYS A 252 11.08 10.76 14.71
N VAL A 253 11.91 11.58 14.08
CA VAL A 253 11.45 12.60 13.12
C VAL A 253 10.75 11.96 11.93
N GLY A 254 11.30 10.87 11.39
CA GLY A 254 10.68 10.12 10.28
C GLY A 254 9.30 9.55 10.63
N GLY A 255 9.16 8.94 11.81
CA GLY A 255 7.89 8.38 12.28
C GLY A 255 6.82 9.45 12.52
N ILE A 256 7.21 10.57 13.14
CA ILE A 256 6.31 11.72 13.37
C ILE A 256 5.87 12.32 12.03
N ALA A 257 6.80 12.54 11.10
CA ALA A 257 6.52 13.08 9.77
C ALA A 257 5.49 12.22 9.02
N LEU A 258 5.66 10.89 9.04
CA LEU A 258 4.73 9.97 8.40
C LEU A 258 3.36 9.96 9.09
N SER A 259 3.31 10.01 10.41
CA SER A 259 2.04 10.11 11.15
C SER A 259 1.28 11.38 10.85
N ILE A 260 1.96 12.52 10.80
CA ILE A 260 1.35 13.81 10.41
C ILE A 260 0.81 13.74 8.98
N THR A 261 1.59 13.18 8.05
CA THR A 261 1.15 13.04 6.65
C THR A 261 -0.05 12.11 6.52
N ASN A 262 -0.08 10.99 7.24
CA ASN A 262 -1.24 10.10 7.24
C ASN A 262 -2.47 10.75 7.88
N ALA A 263 -2.31 11.64 8.86
CA ALA A 263 -3.41 12.42 9.39
C ALA A 263 -4.03 13.37 8.34
N LEU A 264 -3.26 13.84 7.35
CA LEU A 264 -3.79 14.63 6.23
C LEU A 264 -4.78 13.82 5.34
N LEU A 265 -4.79 12.50 5.42
CA LEU A 265 -5.81 11.69 4.73
C LEU A 265 -7.23 11.99 5.24
N PHE A 266 -7.39 12.43 6.49
CA PHE A 266 -8.68 12.91 6.98
C PHE A 266 -9.13 14.21 6.29
N ALA A 267 -8.19 14.99 5.73
CA ALA A 267 -8.48 16.16 4.91
C ALA A 267 -8.75 15.83 3.42
N ALA A 268 -8.69 14.55 3.02
CA ALA A 268 -8.94 14.12 1.63
C ALA A 268 -10.27 14.64 1.04
N PRO A 269 -11.40 14.74 1.79
CA PRO A 269 -12.62 15.36 1.27
C PRO A 269 -12.45 16.84 0.89
N ALA A 270 -11.66 17.59 1.64
CA ALA A 270 -11.35 18.99 1.34
C ALA A 270 -10.44 19.10 0.11
N LEU A 271 -9.43 18.27 0.02
CA LEU A 271 -8.53 18.16 -1.16
C LEU A 271 -9.31 17.75 -2.42
N ASN A 272 -10.29 16.87 -2.29
CA ASN A 272 -11.17 16.50 -3.39
C ASN A 272 -12.04 17.68 -3.87
N ARG A 273 -12.57 18.50 -2.94
CA ARG A 273 -13.31 19.71 -3.31
C ARG A 273 -12.44 20.72 -4.06
N LEU A 274 -11.19 20.87 -3.64
CA LEU A 274 -10.22 21.73 -4.34
C LEU A 274 -9.89 21.17 -5.73
N GLY A 275 -9.67 19.86 -5.84
CA GLY A 275 -9.42 19.19 -7.11
C GLY A 275 -10.57 19.26 -8.10
N ARG A 276 -11.83 19.29 -7.62
CA ARG A 276 -13.03 19.47 -8.48
C ARG A 276 -13.16 20.86 -9.10
N ARG A 277 -12.55 21.89 -8.49
CA ARG A 277 -12.54 23.25 -9.06
C ARG A 277 -11.56 23.37 -10.23
N LEU A 278 -10.59 22.46 -10.32
CA LEU A 278 -9.62 22.39 -11.40
C LEU A 278 -10.00 21.26 -12.37
N SER A 279 -9.61 21.35 -13.64
CA SER A 279 -9.72 20.19 -14.52
C SER A 279 -8.77 19.08 -14.06
N VAL A 280 -9.14 17.81 -14.28
CA VAL A 280 -8.31 16.65 -13.91
C VAL A 280 -6.88 16.80 -14.43
N ARG A 281 -6.70 17.25 -15.67
CA ARG A 281 -5.38 17.52 -16.25
C ARG A 281 -4.59 18.54 -15.45
N ARG A 282 -5.19 19.67 -15.05
CA ARG A 282 -4.50 20.71 -14.26
C ARG A 282 -4.15 20.21 -12.88
N SER A 283 -5.08 19.53 -12.21
CA SER A 283 -4.85 18.97 -10.88
C SER A 283 -3.68 17.97 -10.87
N VAL A 284 -3.66 17.04 -11.82
CA VAL A 284 -2.58 16.04 -11.95
C VAL A 284 -1.24 16.73 -12.28
N ARG A 285 -1.23 17.69 -13.22
CA ARG A 285 -0.01 18.44 -13.55
C ARG A 285 0.53 19.23 -12.37
N VAL A 286 -0.30 20.01 -11.69
CA VAL A 286 0.13 20.80 -10.53
C VAL A 286 0.69 19.88 -9.45
N ALA A 287 -0.02 18.79 -9.13
CA ALA A 287 0.43 17.89 -8.09
C ALA A 287 1.76 17.22 -8.42
N PHE A 288 1.95 16.68 -9.64
CA PHE A 288 3.24 16.10 -10.05
C PHE A 288 4.36 17.15 -10.15
N GLY A 289 4.07 18.33 -10.71
CA GLY A 289 5.06 19.38 -10.88
C GLY A 289 5.58 19.93 -9.56
N VAL A 290 4.67 20.28 -8.65
CA VAL A 290 5.05 20.81 -7.33
C VAL A 290 5.72 19.73 -6.48
N CYS A 291 5.13 18.52 -6.44
CA CYS A 291 5.71 17.40 -5.70
C CYS A 291 7.14 17.09 -6.20
N GLY A 292 7.33 16.96 -7.51
CA GLY A 292 8.64 16.68 -8.09
C GLY A 292 9.65 17.79 -7.84
N ALA A 293 9.25 19.06 -7.97
CA ALA A 293 10.12 20.20 -7.67
C ALA A 293 10.53 20.23 -6.19
N LEU A 294 9.61 19.94 -5.26
CA LEU A 294 9.90 19.86 -3.83
C LEU A 294 10.86 18.72 -3.49
N PHE A 295 10.70 17.54 -4.12
CA PHE A 295 11.64 16.43 -3.94
C PHE A 295 13.03 16.75 -4.47
N VAL A 296 13.14 17.38 -5.65
CA VAL A 296 14.44 17.83 -6.19
C VAL A 296 15.06 18.87 -5.27
N ALA A 297 14.29 19.88 -4.85
CA ALA A 297 14.76 20.90 -3.93
C ALA A 297 15.25 20.30 -2.60
N ALA A 298 14.51 19.34 -2.04
CA ALA A 298 14.88 18.64 -0.82
C ALA A 298 16.24 17.95 -0.95
N GLY A 299 16.51 17.28 -2.08
CA GLY A 299 17.80 16.65 -2.32
C GLY A 299 18.96 17.65 -2.49
N LEU A 300 18.70 18.79 -3.14
CA LEU A 300 19.71 19.84 -3.35
C LEU A 300 20.02 20.63 -2.07
N VAL A 301 19.05 20.82 -1.18
CA VAL A 301 19.19 21.58 0.08
C VAL A 301 19.55 20.66 1.26
N SER A 302 20.04 19.47 1.00
CA SER A 302 20.32 18.44 2.01
C SER A 302 21.35 18.83 3.09
N VAL A 303 22.15 19.87 2.84
CA VAL A 303 23.05 20.50 3.82
C VAL A 303 22.28 21.09 5.01
N LEU A 304 21.00 21.43 4.82
CA LEU A 304 20.09 21.90 5.87
C LEU A 304 19.02 20.81 6.18
N PRO A 305 19.29 19.88 7.10
CA PRO A 305 18.46 18.70 7.30
C PRO A 305 16.99 19.01 7.60
N TRP A 306 16.71 20.00 8.45
CA TRP A 306 15.33 20.43 8.75
C TRP A 306 14.60 21.02 7.54
N ALA A 307 15.31 21.73 6.64
CA ALA A 307 14.72 22.24 5.41
C ALA A 307 14.35 21.07 4.47
N THR A 308 15.23 20.06 4.36
CA THR A 308 14.95 18.85 3.59
C THR A 308 13.70 18.14 4.12
N VAL A 309 13.59 17.90 5.43
CA VAL A 309 12.40 17.27 6.04
C VAL A 309 11.16 18.11 5.74
N ALA A 310 11.21 19.43 5.94
CA ALA A 310 10.07 20.30 5.66
C ALA A 310 9.64 20.25 4.18
N LEU A 311 10.58 20.27 3.25
CA LEU A 311 10.29 20.18 1.81
C LEU A 311 9.66 18.84 1.43
N VAL A 312 10.18 17.73 1.96
CA VAL A 312 9.63 16.38 1.71
C VAL A 312 8.26 16.23 2.36
N MET A 313 8.03 16.79 3.56
CA MET A 313 6.71 16.84 4.19
C MET A 313 5.72 17.69 3.37
N CYS A 314 6.13 18.85 2.85
CA CYS A 314 5.30 19.64 1.93
C CYS A 314 4.99 18.84 0.65
N ALA A 315 5.96 18.12 0.11
CA ALA A 315 5.75 17.26 -1.06
C ALA A 315 4.71 16.15 -0.78
N SER A 316 4.68 15.60 0.44
CA SER A 316 3.73 14.56 0.81
C SER A 316 2.26 15.01 0.73
N VAL A 317 1.96 16.29 0.93
CA VAL A 317 0.61 16.86 0.73
C VAL A 317 0.17 16.67 -0.74
N PHE A 318 1.09 16.84 -1.67
CA PHE A 318 0.82 16.64 -3.10
C PHE A 318 0.78 15.15 -3.46
N LEU A 319 1.50 14.27 -2.74
CA LEU A 319 1.31 12.82 -2.86
C LEU A 319 -0.10 12.41 -2.42
N VAL A 320 -0.60 12.94 -1.32
CA VAL A 320 -2.00 12.73 -0.88
C VAL A 320 -2.98 13.26 -1.93
N MET A 321 -2.72 14.43 -2.50
CA MET A 321 -3.53 14.95 -3.61
C MET A 321 -3.51 14.02 -4.82
N LEU A 322 -2.35 13.44 -5.16
CA LEU A 322 -2.21 12.45 -6.24
C LEU A 322 -2.95 11.15 -5.93
N ASP A 323 -3.08 10.73 -4.67
CA ASP A 323 -3.92 9.59 -4.29
C ASP A 323 -5.39 9.81 -4.64
N VAL A 324 -5.86 11.06 -4.51
CA VAL A 324 -7.25 11.43 -4.86
C VAL A 324 -7.45 11.55 -6.36
N VAL A 325 -6.53 12.22 -7.08
CA VAL A 325 -6.75 12.59 -8.49
C VAL A 325 -5.95 11.77 -9.50
N GLY A 326 -4.86 11.15 -9.07
CA GLY A 326 -3.91 10.47 -9.98
C GLY A 326 -4.45 9.21 -10.65
N GLY A 327 -5.45 8.55 -10.06
CA GLY A 327 -6.15 7.41 -10.66
C GLY A 327 -7.22 7.78 -11.70
N LEU A 328 -7.68 9.03 -11.71
CA LEU A 328 -8.76 9.48 -12.59
C LEU A 328 -8.43 9.34 -14.08
N PRO A 329 -7.22 9.66 -14.58
CA PRO A 329 -6.88 9.47 -16.00
C PRO A 329 -7.04 8.03 -16.47
N PHE A 330 -6.67 7.05 -15.61
CA PHE A 330 -6.89 5.64 -15.91
C PHE A 330 -8.40 5.31 -15.94
N LEU A 331 -9.13 5.61 -14.85
CA LEU A 331 -10.54 5.27 -14.70
C LEU A 331 -11.42 5.86 -15.83
N MET A 332 -11.09 7.06 -16.31
CA MET A 332 -11.80 7.73 -17.41
C MET A 332 -11.42 7.22 -18.79
N SER A 333 -10.29 6.50 -18.90
CA SER A 333 -9.80 5.99 -20.19
C SER A 333 -10.23 4.56 -20.48
N VAL A 334 -10.60 3.80 -19.43
CA VAL A 334 -10.98 2.39 -19.54
C VAL A 334 -12.41 2.25 -20.09
N LYS A 335 -12.57 1.43 -21.13
CA LYS A 335 -13.89 1.07 -21.65
C LYS A 335 -14.69 0.27 -20.60
N PRO A 336 -16.02 0.50 -20.48
CA PRO A 336 -16.85 -0.22 -19.50
C PRO A 336 -16.76 -1.74 -19.58
N SER A 337 -16.64 -2.29 -20.80
CA SER A 337 -16.52 -3.74 -21.07
C SER A 337 -15.18 -4.36 -20.63
N GLU A 338 -14.12 -3.54 -20.51
CA GLU A 338 -12.75 -4.01 -20.20
C GLU A 338 -12.30 -3.62 -18.77
N ARG A 339 -13.20 -3.02 -17.97
CA ARG A 339 -12.84 -2.45 -16.65
C ARG A 339 -12.18 -3.46 -15.72
N THR A 340 -12.73 -4.66 -15.61
CA THR A 340 -12.21 -5.68 -14.69
C THR A 340 -10.81 -6.13 -15.08
N GLU A 341 -10.60 -6.40 -16.36
CA GLU A 341 -9.32 -6.89 -16.90
C GLU A 341 -8.23 -5.82 -16.80
N MET A 342 -8.55 -4.61 -17.25
CA MET A 342 -7.59 -3.50 -17.24
C MET A 342 -7.28 -3.02 -15.82
N SER A 343 -8.24 -3.10 -14.87
CA SER A 343 -8.00 -2.78 -13.46
C SER A 343 -7.08 -3.80 -12.80
N ALA A 344 -7.16 -5.08 -13.18
CA ALA A 344 -6.24 -6.10 -12.68
C ALA A 344 -4.79 -5.80 -13.10
N VAL A 345 -4.57 -5.41 -14.36
CA VAL A 345 -3.24 -4.97 -14.82
C VAL A 345 -2.82 -3.66 -14.13
N TYR A 346 -3.74 -2.70 -14.01
CA TYR A 346 -3.45 -1.43 -13.37
C TYR A 346 -2.96 -1.60 -11.93
N SER A 347 -3.55 -2.53 -11.15
CA SER A 347 -3.20 -2.75 -9.74
C SER A 347 -1.74 -3.19 -9.52
N SER A 348 -1.06 -3.69 -10.56
CA SER A 348 0.36 -4.06 -10.53
C SER A 348 1.30 -2.87 -10.25
N PHE A 349 0.80 -1.62 -10.33
CA PHE A 349 1.61 -0.43 -10.00
C PHE A 349 2.23 -0.51 -8.60
N ARG A 350 1.55 -1.16 -7.63
CA ARG A 350 2.03 -1.31 -6.26
C ARG A 350 3.27 -2.20 -6.19
N ASP A 351 3.19 -3.35 -6.85
CA ASP A 351 4.28 -4.33 -6.88
C ASP A 351 5.47 -3.76 -7.64
N VAL A 352 5.20 -3.14 -8.81
CA VAL A 352 6.24 -2.51 -9.63
C VAL A 352 6.94 -1.38 -8.88
N SER A 353 6.21 -0.51 -8.20
CA SER A 353 6.82 0.57 -7.42
C SER A 353 7.60 0.06 -6.22
N GLY A 354 7.11 -1.01 -5.56
CA GLY A 354 7.77 -1.65 -4.43
C GLY A 354 9.11 -2.32 -4.81
N ILE A 355 9.30 -2.67 -6.08
CA ILE A 355 10.56 -3.19 -6.62
C ILE A 355 11.39 -2.07 -7.23
N LEU A 356 10.77 -1.23 -8.06
CA LEU A 356 11.46 -0.18 -8.82
C LEU A 356 12.11 0.85 -7.89
N THR A 357 11.43 1.27 -6.82
CA THR A 357 11.96 2.33 -5.96
C THR A 357 13.20 1.90 -5.20
N PRO A 358 13.20 0.77 -4.43
CA PRO A 358 14.42 0.34 -3.75
C PRO A 358 15.52 -0.07 -4.73
N GLY A 359 15.17 -0.67 -5.88
CA GLY A 359 16.14 -1.01 -6.93
C GLY A 359 16.81 0.22 -7.55
N ALA A 360 16.02 1.26 -7.86
CA ALA A 360 16.56 2.52 -8.34
C ALA A 360 17.40 3.24 -7.27
N ALA A 361 16.95 3.22 -6.01
CA ALA A 361 17.69 3.78 -4.90
C ALA A 361 19.04 3.08 -4.70
N TRP A 362 19.06 1.75 -4.76
CA TRP A 362 20.30 0.98 -4.70
C TRP A 362 21.30 1.41 -5.78
N LEU A 363 20.82 1.61 -7.03
CA LEU A 363 21.67 2.10 -8.12
C LEU A 363 22.12 3.55 -7.92
N VAL A 364 21.23 4.43 -7.43
CA VAL A 364 21.59 5.84 -7.15
C VAL A 364 22.67 5.92 -6.08
N LEU A 365 22.59 5.10 -5.05
CA LEU A 365 23.57 5.07 -3.94
C LEU A 365 24.96 4.59 -4.35
N TRP A 366 25.15 4.06 -5.57
CA TRP A 366 26.47 3.78 -6.13
C TRP A 366 27.21 5.04 -6.56
N VAL A 367 26.46 6.07 -6.96
CA VAL A 367 27.02 7.27 -7.62
C VAL A 367 26.73 8.57 -6.84
N ALA A 368 25.81 8.54 -5.89
CA ALA A 368 25.38 9.71 -5.14
C ALA A 368 25.04 9.34 -3.68
N PRO A 369 25.17 10.28 -2.74
CA PRO A 369 24.72 10.09 -1.36
C PRO A 369 23.19 10.00 -1.29
N LEU A 370 22.67 9.61 -0.12
CA LEU A 370 21.22 9.37 0.12
C LEU A 370 20.28 10.48 -0.40
N PRO A 371 20.59 11.80 -0.28
CA PRO A 371 19.75 12.86 -0.86
C PRO A 371 19.58 12.76 -2.38
N GLY A 372 20.48 12.07 -3.09
CA GLY A 372 20.34 11.76 -4.52
C GLY A 372 19.09 10.97 -4.84
N ILE A 373 18.58 10.17 -3.89
CA ILE A 373 17.32 9.42 -4.04
C ILE A 373 16.14 10.39 -4.14
N PHE A 374 16.11 11.47 -3.35
CA PHE A 374 15.09 12.51 -3.45
C PHE A 374 15.13 13.19 -4.82
N VAL A 375 16.33 13.51 -5.32
CA VAL A 375 16.49 14.10 -6.67
C VAL A 375 15.98 13.15 -7.75
N ALA A 376 16.35 11.87 -7.70
CA ALA A 376 15.91 10.85 -8.67
C ALA A 376 14.38 10.66 -8.66
N ALA A 377 13.78 10.56 -7.48
CA ALA A 377 12.33 10.48 -7.33
C ALA A 377 11.64 11.74 -7.85
N GLY A 378 12.18 12.92 -7.52
CA GLY A 378 11.68 14.20 -8.02
C GLY A 378 11.76 14.30 -9.55
N ALA A 379 12.83 13.83 -10.16
CA ALA A 379 12.98 13.77 -11.63
C ALA A 379 11.90 12.85 -12.25
N GLY A 380 11.64 11.68 -11.67
CA GLY A 380 10.56 10.77 -12.12
C GLY A 380 9.16 11.41 -12.02
N LEU A 381 8.89 12.15 -10.94
CA LEU A 381 7.65 12.90 -10.77
C LEU A 381 7.53 14.05 -11.78
N LEU A 382 8.62 14.78 -12.08
CA LEU A 382 8.66 15.82 -13.11
C LEU A 382 8.50 15.23 -14.52
N ALA A 383 9.05 14.05 -14.80
CA ALA A 383 8.76 13.35 -16.05
C ALA A 383 7.28 13.04 -16.18
N SER A 384 6.61 12.62 -15.08
CA SER A 384 5.17 12.41 -15.04
C SER A 384 4.38 13.71 -15.24
N TRP A 385 4.86 14.84 -14.72
CA TRP A 385 4.31 16.17 -15.01
C TRP A 385 4.34 16.50 -16.50
N ALA A 386 5.44 16.21 -17.19
CA ALA A 386 5.57 16.41 -18.63
C ALA A 386 4.60 15.52 -19.42
N ILE A 387 4.47 14.24 -19.03
CA ILE A 387 3.51 13.30 -19.63
C ILE A 387 2.06 13.79 -19.38
N ALA A 388 1.75 14.29 -18.19
CA ALA A 388 0.43 14.83 -17.86
C ALA A 388 0.06 16.04 -18.71
N GLY A 389 1.06 16.77 -19.24
CA GLY A 389 0.85 17.83 -20.23
C GLY A 389 0.20 17.36 -21.52
N ARG A 390 0.34 16.08 -21.90
CA ARG A 390 -0.23 15.47 -23.09
C ARG A 390 -1.64 14.93 -22.87
N LEU A 391 -2.17 14.95 -21.65
CA LEU A 391 -3.57 14.58 -21.38
C LEU A 391 -4.53 15.54 -22.09
N HIS A 392 -5.69 15.02 -22.51
CA HIS A 392 -6.69 15.83 -23.21
C HIS A 392 -7.22 16.94 -22.27
N PRO A 393 -7.29 18.20 -22.71
CA PRO A 393 -7.71 19.34 -21.86
C PRO A 393 -9.11 19.20 -21.25
N ARG A 394 -10.02 18.53 -21.95
CA ARG A 394 -11.41 18.29 -21.51
C ARG A 394 -11.60 17.01 -20.70
N LEU A 395 -10.51 16.38 -20.25
CA LEU A 395 -10.62 15.18 -19.41
C LEU A 395 -11.29 15.56 -18.07
N GLY A 396 -12.45 14.94 -17.78
CA GLY A 396 -13.20 15.21 -16.55
C GLY A 396 -14.09 16.46 -16.56
N THR A 397 -14.20 17.18 -17.68
CA THR A 397 -15.24 18.22 -17.81
C THR A 397 -16.58 17.57 -18.16
N ALA A 398 -17.66 18.03 -17.52
CA ALA A 398 -19.00 17.61 -17.89
C ALA A 398 -19.24 17.90 -19.39
N ARG A 399 -19.79 16.94 -20.12
CA ARG A 399 -20.25 17.22 -21.48
C ARG A 399 -21.33 18.31 -21.37
N PRO A 400 -21.25 19.40 -22.16
CA PRO A 400 -22.38 20.31 -22.26
C PRO A 400 -23.59 19.46 -22.65
N SER A 401 -24.66 19.56 -21.83
CA SER A 401 -25.94 18.96 -22.22
C SER A 401 -26.24 19.41 -23.65
N ARG A 402 -26.39 18.46 -24.58
CA ARG A 402 -26.97 18.80 -25.86
C ARG A 402 -28.33 19.36 -25.53
N GLY A 403 -28.41 20.69 -25.52
CA GLY A 403 -29.66 21.39 -25.41
C GLY A 403 -30.62 20.82 -26.45
N GLY A 404 -31.80 20.46 -26.00
CA GLY A 404 -32.86 20.08 -26.87
C GLY A 404 -33.04 21.16 -27.94
N ALA A 405 -32.96 20.74 -29.18
CA ALA A 405 -33.57 21.41 -30.31
C ALA A 405 -34.92 20.72 -30.57
#